data_670270d0c8b566de3cf386a74ed871b7
#
_entry.id   670270d0c8b566de3cf386a74ed871b7
#
_cell.length_a   1.000
_cell.length_b   1.000
_cell.length_c   1.000
_cell.angle_alpha   90.00
_cell.angle_beta   90.00
_cell.angle_gamma   90.00
#
_symmetry.space_group_name_H-M   'P 1'
#
loop_
_entity.id
_entity.type
_entity.pdbx_description
1 polymer ?
#
loop_
_entity_poly.entity_id
_entity_poly.type
_entity_poly.pdbx_seq_one_letter_code
_entity_poly.pdbx_strand_id
1 'polypeptide(L)'
;MRISSNFDGGNIQVIHAENETDIQLSIQKDNQSDFFQWFYFKLDSTSLMAHKLTITDLQNSAYPDGWQNYQAVASYDRQEWFRVDTHFDGDNLIIQHTPEQEHIYFAYFAPFSYERHLSLLAWAQGSLDCKQVFLGNTLDDRDMSMLQIGQPGEHKKSIWITARQHPGETMAEWMVEGLLERLLDENDGLARLLLKKAVFYVVPNMNPDGAVRGHLRTNARGVNLNREWVQPSMENSPEVYLVKQEMQQTGVDLFLDIHGDEALPYNFVAGCEGNPNYNGRLAQLEGDFKRALLVASPEFQDTHGYDKDESGQANMTVATNAVGHQFDCLAYTLEMPFKDNIELPDPDYGWSPARSKQLGDDMLVAIRAVVDNLR
;
A
#
# COMPACT_ATOMS: atom_id res chain seq x y z
N MET A 1 -19.27 -27.77 4.94
CA MET A 1 -18.45 -26.67 4.40
C MET A 1 -19.07 -25.33 4.74
N ARG A 2 -18.28 -24.30 5.08
CA ARG A 2 -18.75 -22.93 5.37
C ARG A 2 -17.73 -21.92 4.83
N ILE A 3 -18.23 -20.85 4.18
CA ILE A 3 -17.42 -19.72 3.75
C ILE A 3 -17.90 -18.46 4.49
N SER A 4 -16.99 -17.64 4.98
CA SER A 4 -17.31 -16.40 5.68
C SER A 4 -16.23 -15.32 5.45
N SER A 5 -16.69 -14.07 5.39
CA SER A 5 -15.85 -12.86 5.31
C SER A 5 -16.27 -11.81 6.34
N ASN A 6 -17.02 -12.20 7.36
CA ASN A 6 -17.54 -11.28 8.38
C ASN A 6 -16.47 -11.03 9.47
N PHE A 7 -15.38 -10.39 9.06
CA PHE A 7 -14.26 -9.97 9.89
C PHE A 7 -13.54 -8.79 9.22
N ASP A 8 -12.59 -8.19 9.93
CA ASP A 8 -11.80 -7.04 9.48
C ASP A 8 -11.15 -7.28 8.09
N GLY A 9 -11.45 -6.41 7.15
CA GLY A 9 -10.97 -6.48 5.76
C GLY A 9 -11.60 -7.59 4.92
N GLY A 10 -12.54 -8.37 5.48
CA GLY A 10 -13.20 -9.47 4.78
C GLY A 10 -14.10 -9.01 3.65
N ASN A 11 -14.01 -9.67 2.49
CA ASN A 11 -14.83 -9.39 1.32
C ASN A 11 -14.97 -10.64 0.46
N ILE A 12 -16.14 -11.21 0.42
CA ILE A 12 -16.62 -12.20 -0.56
C ILE A 12 -18.12 -12.37 -0.43
N GLN A 13 -18.79 -12.72 -1.52
CA GLN A 13 -20.17 -13.16 -1.56
C GLN A 13 -20.24 -14.59 -2.09
N VAL A 14 -20.93 -15.47 -1.38
CA VAL A 14 -21.16 -16.85 -1.83
C VAL A 14 -22.38 -16.86 -2.76
N ILE A 15 -22.17 -17.30 -4.00
CA ILE A 15 -23.24 -17.51 -4.98
C ILE A 15 -23.77 -18.94 -4.83
N HIS A 16 -22.85 -19.92 -4.80
CA HIS A 16 -23.17 -21.34 -4.68
C HIS A 16 -22.02 -22.06 -3.95
N ALA A 17 -22.34 -22.97 -3.02
CA ALA A 17 -21.33 -23.72 -2.25
C ALA A 17 -21.92 -25.03 -1.68
N GLU A 18 -22.63 -25.81 -2.51
CA GLU A 18 -23.20 -27.10 -2.09
C GLU A 18 -22.22 -28.26 -2.28
N ASN A 19 -21.20 -28.08 -3.11
CA ASN A 19 -20.20 -29.09 -3.47
C ASN A 19 -18.80 -28.48 -3.40
N GLU A 20 -17.85 -29.21 -2.83
CA GLU A 20 -16.47 -28.77 -2.62
C GLU A 20 -15.72 -28.48 -3.94
N THR A 21 -16.11 -29.13 -5.02
CA THR A 21 -15.50 -28.95 -6.34
C THR A 21 -16.26 -28.00 -7.26
N ASP A 22 -17.35 -27.40 -6.76
CA ASP A 22 -18.16 -26.40 -7.49
C ASP A 22 -18.61 -25.29 -6.54
N ILE A 23 -17.64 -24.49 -6.09
CA ILE A 23 -17.87 -23.32 -5.24
C ILE A 23 -17.83 -22.09 -6.14
N GLN A 24 -18.91 -21.31 -6.17
CA GLN A 24 -19.00 -20.07 -6.95
C GLN A 24 -19.14 -18.86 -6.01
N LEU A 25 -18.26 -17.91 -6.24
CA LEU A 25 -18.09 -16.71 -5.42
C LEU A 25 -18.12 -15.46 -6.29
N SER A 26 -18.43 -14.32 -5.69
CA SER A 26 -18.23 -13.00 -6.32
C SER A 26 -17.62 -12.02 -5.31
N ILE A 27 -16.92 -11.02 -5.82
CA ILE A 27 -16.37 -9.94 -5.01
C ILE A 27 -17.43 -8.85 -4.84
N GLN A 28 -17.59 -8.34 -3.63
CA GLN A 28 -18.49 -7.22 -3.38
C GLN A 28 -17.80 -5.91 -3.77
N LYS A 29 -18.57 -5.00 -4.36
CA LYS A 29 -18.10 -3.65 -4.68
C LYS A 29 -17.80 -2.84 -3.41
N ASP A 30 -16.91 -1.88 -3.53
CA ASP A 30 -16.70 -0.85 -2.54
C ASP A 30 -18.00 -0.09 -2.26
N ASN A 31 -18.17 0.39 -1.04
CA ASN A 31 -19.38 1.11 -0.65
C ASN A 31 -19.60 2.37 -1.51
N GLN A 32 -20.80 2.54 -2.08
CA GLN A 32 -21.15 3.67 -2.96
C GLN A 32 -20.21 3.86 -4.16
N SER A 33 -19.60 2.79 -4.66
CA SER A 33 -18.65 2.80 -5.76
C SER A 33 -18.83 1.58 -6.65
N ASP A 34 -18.27 1.64 -7.87
CA ASP A 34 -18.23 0.51 -8.80
C ASP A 34 -16.91 -0.28 -8.73
N PHE A 35 -15.94 0.16 -7.94
CA PHE A 35 -14.66 -0.55 -7.77
C PHE A 35 -14.88 -1.86 -7.03
N PHE A 36 -14.29 -2.95 -7.54
CA PHE A 36 -14.19 -4.24 -6.87
C PHE A 36 -13.00 -5.04 -7.44
N GLN A 37 -12.20 -5.64 -6.57
CA GLN A 37 -11.13 -6.58 -6.91
C GLN A 37 -10.54 -7.23 -5.66
N TRP A 38 -10.58 -6.57 -4.51
CA TRP A 38 -10.13 -7.13 -3.25
C TRP A 38 -11.05 -8.25 -2.79
N PHE A 39 -10.49 -9.41 -2.44
CA PHE A 39 -11.17 -10.48 -1.74
C PHE A 39 -10.37 -10.96 -0.54
N TYR A 40 -11.06 -11.31 0.53
CA TYR A 40 -10.49 -11.93 1.71
C TYR A 40 -11.57 -12.71 2.45
N PHE A 41 -11.41 -14.03 2.56
CA PHE A 41 -12.42 -14.89 3.16
C PHE A 41 -11.81 -16.13 3.81
N LYS A 42 -12.59 -16.77 4.69
CA LYS A 42 -12.28 -18.04 5.36
C LYS A 42 -13.13 -19.16 4.76
N LEU A 43 -12.51 -20.30 4.54
CA LEU A 43 -13.16 -21.57 4.26
C LEU A 43 -12.98 -22.51 5.45
N ASP A 44 -14.08 -23.00 6.02
CA ASP A 44 -14.13 -24.10 6.97
C ASP A 44 -14.66 -25.34 6.24
N SER A 45 -13.87 -26.44 6.22
CA SER A 45 -14.22 -27.68 5.54
C SER A 45 -13.48 -28.87 6.14
N THR A 46 -13.71 -30.08 5.63
CA THR A 46 -12.95 -31.26 6.02
C THR A 46 -11.52 -31.15 5.50
N SER A 47 -10.53 -31.40 6.39
CA SER A 47 -9.12 -31.44 5.99
C SER A 47 -8.86 -32.51 4.92
N LEU A 48 -7.88 -32.25 4.07
CA LEU A 48 -7.48 -33.12 2.93
C LEU A 48 -8.59 -33.33 1.89
N MET A 49 -9.62 -32.48 1.88
CA MET A 49 -10.63 -32.42 0.85
C MET A 49 -10.22 -31.41 -0.23
N ALA A 50 -10.17 -31.84 -1.47
CA ALA A 50 -9.88 -30.96 -2.59
C ALA A 50 -11.03 -29.98 -2.86
N HIS A 51 -10.70 -28.70 -3.02
CA HIS A 51 -11.66 -27.65 -3.32
C HIS A 51 -11.33 -26.97 -4.64
N LYS A 52 -12.40 -26.61 -5.37
CA LYS A 52 -12.32 -25.71 -6.52
C LYS A 52 -13.25 -24.51 -6.25
N LEU A 53 -12.63 -23.35 -6.08
CA LEU A 53 -13.34 -22.08 -5.88
C LEU A 53 -13.24 -21.26 -7.17
N THR A 54 -14.38 -20.77 -7.65
CA THR A 54 -14.47 -19.92 -8.85
C THR A 54 -14.99 -18.56 -8.44
N ILE A 55 -14.14 -17.54 -8.53
CA ILE A 55 -14.57 -16.14 -8.37
C ILE A 55 -14.95 -15.62 -9.75
N THR A 56 -16.22 -15.22 -9.91
CA THR A 56 -16.84 -14.92 -11.21
C THR A 56 -16.83 -13.44 -11.54
N ASP A 57 -17.08 -13.10 -12.83
CA ASP A 57 -17.32 -11.73 -13.33
C ASP A 57 -16.09 -10.79 -13.21
N LEU A 58 -14.90 -11.32 -13.30
CA LEU A 58 -13.67 -10.56 -13.08
C LEU A 58 -13.21 -9.75 -14.31
N GLN A 59 -13.75 -10.03 -15.50
CA GLN A 59 -13.58 -9.15 -16.67
C GLN A 59 -14.16 -7.75 -16.44
N ASN A 60 -15.14 -7.60 -15.52
CA ASN A 60 -15.76 -6.33 -15.14
C ASN A 60 -15.17 -5.72 -13.86
N SER A 61 -14.14 -6.34 -13.30
CA SER A 61 -13.43 -5.80 -12.12
C SER A 61 -12.71 -4.49 -12.45
N ALA A 62 -12.22 -3.80 -11.41
CA ALA A 62 -11.57 -2.51 -11.53
C ALA A 62 -10.33 -2.54 -12.45
N TYR A 63 -9.57 -3.62 -12.39
CA TYR A 63 -8.30 -3.81 -13.12
C TYR A 63 -8.23 -5.23 -13.70
N PRO A 64 -8.96 -5.55 -14.77
CA PRO A 64 -9.05 -6.91 -15.31
C PRO A 64 -7.70 -7.46 -15.78
N ASP A 65 -6.78 -6.61 -16.27
CA ASP A 65 -5.41 -7.00 -16.64
C ASP A 65 -4.59 -7.49 -15.45
N GLY A 66 -5.00 -7.16 -14.24
CA GLY A 66 -4.42 -7.61 -12.98
C GLY A 66 -4.53 -9.12 -12.77
N TRP A 67 -5.50 -9.80 -13.36
CA TRP A 67 -5.74 -11.22 -13.15
C TRP A 67 -4.81 -12.13 -13.95
N GLN A 68 -4.26 -11.65 -15.05
CA GLN A 68 -3.35 -12.45 -15.87
C GLN A 68 -2.08 -12.79 -15.09
N ASN A 69 -1.76 -14.08 -14.95
CA ASN A 69 -0.64 -14.61 -14.17
C ASN A 69 -0.68 -14.25 -12.66
N TYR A 70 -1.82 -13.84 -12.15
CA TYR A 70 -2.05 -13.63 -10.73
C TYR A 70 -2.22 -14.99 -10.01
N GLN A 71 -1.77 -15.09 -8.77
CA GLN A 71 -2.00 -16.23 -7.90
C GLN A 71 -2.52 -15.74 -6.55
N ALA A 72 -3.64 -16.33 -6.09
CA ALA A 72 -4.19 -16.06 -4.79
C ALA A 72 -3.24 -16.53 -3.68
N VAL A 73 -3.28 -15.83 -2.55
CA VAL A 73 -2.54 -16.25 -1.36
C VAL A 73 -3.48 -16.90 -0.36
N ALA A 74 -2.96 -17.87 0.39
CA ALA A 74 -3.68 -18.58 1.43
C ALA A 74 -2.90 -18.62 2.74
N SER A 75 -3.60 -18.80 3.85
CA SER A 75 -3.00 -18.87 5.18
C SER A 75 -3.83 -19.73 6.12
N TYR A 76 -3.17 -20.49 7.01
CA TYR A 76 -3.84 -21.22 8.09
C TYR A 76 -3.94 -20.40 9.38
N ASP A 77 -3.02 -19.45 9.60
CA ASP A 77 -2.86 -18.71 10.86
C ASP A 77 -3.02 -17.19 10.71
N ARG A 78 -3.22 -16.69 9.47
CA ARG A 78 -3.31 -15.28 9.11
C ARG A 78 -1.99 -14.50 9.32
N GLN A 79 -0.88 -15.20 9.46
CA GLN A 79 0.46 -14.64 9.61
C GLN A 79 1.37 -15.06 8.47
N GLU A 80 1.44 -16.38 8.20
CA GLU A 80 2.17 -16.92 7.07
C GLU A 80 1.22 -17.07 5.87
N TRP A 81 1.55 -16.41 4.77
CA TRP A 81 0.77 -16.40 3.52
C TRP A 81 1.59 -17.03 2.41
N PHE A 82 1.02 -18.01 1.73
CA PHE A 82 1.64 -18.73 0.63
C PHE A 82 0.72 -18.75 -0.59
N ARG A 83 1.30 -18.90 -1.78
CA ARG A 83 0.55 -18.98 -3.03
C ARG A 83 -0.15 -20.31 -3.18
N VAL A 84 -1.30 -20.29 -3.81
CA VAL A 84 -2.07 -21.49 -4.15
C VAL A 84 -2.32 -21.55 -5.66
N ASP A 85 -2.54 -22.76 -6.19
CA ASP A 85 -2.81 -22.96 -7.61
C ASP A 85 -4.02 -22.14 -8.06
N THR A 86 -3.79 -21.24 -8.99
CA THR A 86 -4.75 -20.24 -9.43
C THR A 86 -4.66 -20.04 -10.93
N HIS A 87 -5.79 -20.03 -11.61
CA HIS A 87 -5.88 -19.82 -13.05
C HIS A 87 -6.97 -18.81 -13.38
N PHE A 88 -6.66 -17.84 -14.23
CA PHE A 88 -7.64 -16.89 -14.80
C PHE A 88 -8.01 -17.35 -16.23
N ASP A 89 -9.28 -17.60 -16.49
CA ASP A 89 -9.76 -18.11 -17.79
C ASP A 89 -10.22 -16.99 -18.76
N GLY A 90 -10.07 -15.72 -18.36
CA GLY A 90 -10.48 -14.52 -19.09
C GLY A 90 -11.75 -13.86 -18.53
N ASP A 91 -12.45 -14.55 -17.65
CA ASP A 91 -13.66 -14.04 -16.96
C ASP A 91 -13.67 -14.41 -15.47
N ASN A 92 -13.16 -15.58 -15.11
CA ASN A 92 -13.21 -16.12 -13.77
C ASN A 92 -11.82 -16.46 -13.25
N LEU A 93 -11.63 -16.29 -11.95
CA LEU A 93 -10.45 -16.77 -11.22
C LEU A 93 -10.78 -18.13 -10.58
N ILE A 94 -10.05 -19.14 -10.97
CA ILE A 94 -10.22 -20.52 -10.49
C ILE A 94 -9.09 -20.82 -9.51
N ILE A 95 -9.41 -21.05 -8.25
CA ILE A 95 -8.47 -21.43 -7.18
C ILE A 95 -8.67 -22.91 -6.89
N GLN A 96 -7.60 -23.70 -6.96
CA GLN A 96 -7.62 -25.12 -6.62
C GLN A 96 -6.69 -25.38 -5.44
N HIS A 97 -7.20 -25.99 -4.38
CA HIS A 97 -6.41 -26.27 -3.18
C HIS A 97 -6.98 -27.44 -2.39
N THR A 98 -6.10 -28.19 -1.74
CA THR A 98 -6.44 -29.25 -0.80
C THR A 98 -5.90 -28.86 0.57
N PRO A 99 -6.71 -28.23 1.44
CA PRO A 99 -6.24 -27.76 2.75
C PRO A 99 -5.82 -28.93 3.65
N GLU A 100 -4.71 -28.75 4.35
CA GLU A 100 -4.22 -29.70 5.35
C GLU A 100 -4.96 -29.61 6.70
N GLN A 101 -5.64 -28.47 6.92
CA GLN A 101 -6.40 -28.18 8.14
C GLN A 101 -7.89 -27.98 7.82
N GLU A 102 -8.74 -28.03 8.85
CA GLU A 102 -10.19 -27.84 8.71
C GLU A 102 -10.60 -26.40 8.42
N HIS A 103 -9.66 -25.46 8.43
CA HIS A 103 -9.88 -24.07 8.06
C HIS A 103 -8.69 -23.52 7.27
N ILE A 104 -8.96 -22.61 6.35
CA ILE A 104 -7.97 -21.86 5.58
C ILE A 104 -8.55 -20.52 5.19
N TYR A 105 -7.69 -19.52 5.10
CA TYR A 105 -8.02 -18.19 4.60
C TYR A 105 -7.45 -18.02 3.20
N PHE A 106 -8.19 -17.31 2.34
CA PHE A 106 -7.75 -16.91 1.00
C PHE A 106 -7.85 -15.39 0.88
N ALA A 107 -6.88 -14.76 0.26
CA ALA A 107 -6.86 -13.32 0.04
C ALA A 107 -6.24 -12.93 -1.30
N TYR A 108 -6.55 -11.71 -1.76
CA TYR A 108 -5.97 -11.11 -2.95
C TYR A 108 -4.48 -10.76 -2.75
N PHE A 109 -4.13 -10.28 -1.58
CA PHE A 109 -2.77 -10.12 -1.07
C PHE A 109 -2.78 -10.36 0.45
N ALA A 110 -1.62 -10.62 1.07
CA ALA A 110 -1.52 -10.81 2.51
C ALA A 110 -2.11 -9.61 3.27
N PRO A 111 -3.25 -9.77 4.00
CA PRO A 111 -3.92 -8.65 4.64
C PRO A 111 -3.08 -8.00 5.73
N PHE A 112 -3.19 -6.69 5.86
CA PHE A 112 -2.72 -5.94 7.01
C PHE A 112 -3.96 -5.48 7.79
N SER A 113 -4.30 -6.15 8.89
CA SER A 113 -5.53 -5.89 9.65
C SER A 113 -5.46 -4.57 10.42
N TYR A 114 -6.62 -4.02 10.78
CA TYR A 114 -6.68 -2.80 11.61
C TYR A 114 -6.07 -3.04 13.00
N GLU A 115 -6.25 -4.22 13.58
CA GLU A 115 -5.58 -4.59 14.83
C GLU A 115 -4.05 -4.62 14.69
N ARG A 116 -3.52 -5.08 13.54
CA ARG A 116 -2.10 -5.02 13.27
C ARG A 116 -1.63 -3.56 13.13
N HIS A 117 -2.41 -2.71 12.45
CA HIS A 117 -2.16 -1.27 12.37
C HIS A 117 -2.05 -0.63 13.76
N LEU A 118 -3.01 -0.88 14.65
CA LEU A 118 -2.97 -0.38 16.02
C LEU A 118 -1.76 -0.92 16.79
N SER A 119 -1.39 -2.17 16.57
CA SER A 119 -0.19 -2.77 17.17
C SER A 119 1.09 -2.14 16.66
N LEU A 120 1.17 -1.82 15.36
CA LEU A 120 2.30 -1.10 14.76
C LEU A 120 2.46 0.29 15.37
N LEU A 121 1.37 1.05 15.49
CA LEU A 121 1.38 2.37 16.14
C LEU A 121 1.84 2.30 17.61
N ALA A 122 1.32 1.32 18.35
CA ALA A 122 1.69 1.12 19.75
C ALA A 122 3.16 0.71 19.91
N TRP A 123 3.65 -0.18 19.04
CA TRP A 123 5.05 -0.58 19.03
C TRP A 123 5.98 0.59 18.70
N ALA A 124 5.67 1.38 17.68
CA ALA A 124 6.50 2.52 17.26
C ALA A 124 6.66 3.55 18.39
N GLN A 125 5.61 3.79 19.17
CA GLN A 125 5.64 4.70 20.33
C GLN A 125 6.51 4.18 21.50
N GLY A 126 6.97 2.95 21.47
CA GLY A 126 7.96 2.43 22.40
C GLY A 126 9.33 3.09 22.24
N SER A 127 9.63 3.69 21.09
CA SER A 127 10.84 4.48 20.86
C SER A 127 10.70 5.90 21.38
N LEU A 128 11.76 6.42 22.02
CA LEU A 128 11.85 7.82 22.48
C LEU A 128 11.87 8.84 21.32
N ASP A 129 12.24 8.40 20.13
CA ASP A 129 12.27 9.23 18.93
C ASP A 129 10.92 9.27 18.19
N CYS A 130 9.92 8.49 18.62
CA CYS A 130 8.63 8.40 17.97
C CYS A 130 7.49 8.95 18.84
N LYS A 131 6.63 9.75 18.22
CA LYS A 131 5.40 10.28 18.83
C LYS A 131 4.24 10.05 17.87
N GLN A 132 3.16 9.42 18.35
CA GLN A 132 1.89 9.40 17.62
C GLN A 132 1.20 10.76 17.76
N VAL A 133 0.72 11.27 16.64
CA VAL A 133 -0.08 12.51 16.54
C VAL A 133 -1.47 12.13 16.02
N PHE A 134 -2.48 12.52 16.76
CA PHE A 134 -3.87 12.40 16.34
C PHE A 134 -4.22 13.60 15.45
N LEU A 135 -4.58 13.33 14.20
CA LEU A 135 -4.93 14.35 13.21
C LEU A 135 -6.43 14.69 13.23
N GLY A 136 -7.27 13.73 13.57
CA GLY A 136 -8.72 13.85 13.59
C GLY A 136 -9.38 12.50 13.32
N ASN A 137 -10.68 12.49 13.04
CA ASN A 137 -11.44 11.28 12.80
C ASN A 137 -11.78 11.11 11.31
N THR A 138 -11.87 9.85 10.89
CA THR A 138 -12.43 9.43 9.61
C THR A 138 -13.95 9.50 9.62
N LEU A 139 -14.59 9.11 8.50
CA LEU A 139 -16.06 9.07 8.39
C LEU A 139 -16.73 8.05 9.31
N ASP A 140 -16.03 6.96 9.66
CA ASP A 140 -16.49 5.93 10.60
C ASP A 140 -15.95 6.15 12.02
N ASP A 141 -15.54 7.38 12.36
CA ASP A 141 -15.00 7.77 13.68
C ASP A 141 -13.73 7.03 14.10
N ARG A 142 -12.91 6.52 13.15
CA ARG A 142 -11.58 5.99 13.44
C ARG A 142 -10.56 7.10 13.50
N ASP A 143 -9.53 6.89 14.34
CA ASP A 143 -8.42 7.82 14.47
C ASP A 143 -7.59 7.88 13.17
N MET A 144 -7.41 9.08 12.62
CA MET A 144 -6.35 9.37 11.67
C MET A 144 -5.07 9.63 12.44
N SER A 145 -4.16 8.68 12.38
CA SER A 145 -2.91 8.70 13.14
C SER A 145 -1.71 8.94 12.24
N MET A 146 -0.83 9.82 12.69
CA MET A 146 0.48 10.07 12.11
C MET A 146 1.58 9.77 13.14
N LEU A 147 2.67 9.16 12.72
CA LEU A 147 3.89 9.02 13.51
C LEU A 147 4.86 10.15 13.14
N GLN A 148 5.22 10.98 14.12
CA GLN A 148 6.31 11.91 14.02
C GLN A 148 7.56 11.26 14.60
N ILE A 149 8.60 11.07 13.78
CA ILE A 149 9.84 10.39 14.17
C ILE A 149 10.99 11.35 14.04
N GLY A 150 11.70 11.54 15.15
CA GLY A 150 12.70 12.59 15.35
C GLY A 150 12.10 13.90 15.84
N GLN A 151 12.96 14.79 16.35
CA GLN A 151 12.54 16.09 16.87
C GLN A 151 12.69 17.16 15.77
N PRO A 152 11.68 18.01 15.53
CA PRO A 152 11.80 19.16 14.64
C PRO A 152 12.95 20.08 15.03
N GLY A 153 13.57 20.71 14.04
CA GLY A 153 14.69 21.64 14.27
C GLY A 153 14.97 22.50 13.03
N GLU A 154 15.55 23.67 13.22
CA GLU A 154 15.74 24.71 12.20
C GLU A 154 16.42 24.24 10.89
N HIS A 155 17.26 23.19 10.97
CA HIS A 155 18.01 22.68 9.81
C HIS A 155 17.61 21.25 9.43
N LYS A 156 16.51 20.72 9.99
CA LYS A 156 16.02 19.39 9.68
C LYS A 156 15.02 19.43 8.54
N LYS A 157 15.11 18.43 7.68
CA LYS A 157 14.19 18.24 6.55
C LYS A 157 12.91 17.55 6.98
N SER A 158 11.79 17.97 6.42
CA SER A 158 10.47 17.34 6.63
C SER A 158 10.26 16.27 5.57
N ILE A 159 10.33 15.00 5.98
CA ILE A 159 10.12 13.84 5.11
C ILE A 159 8.74 13.27 5.41
N TRP A 160 7.85 13.27 4.42
CA TRP A 160 6.50 12.76 4.53
C TRP A 160 6.35 11.44 3.80
N ILE A 161 5.71 10.48 4.45
CA ILE A 161 5.39 9.17 3.90
C ILE A 161 3.92 8.89 4.18
N THR A 162 3.14 8.70 3.14
CA THR A 162 1.75 8.22 3.21
C THR A 162 1.66 6.83 2.59
N ALA A 163 0.79 5.99 3.12
CA ALA A 163 0.60 4.65 2.59
C ALA A 163 -0.87 4.25 2.60
N ARG A 164 -1.23 3.32 1.71
CA ARG A 164 -2.55 2.68 1.71
C ARG A 164 -3.72 3.67 1.54
N GLN A 165 -3.58 4.66 0.64
CA GLN A 165 -4.72 5.48 0.21
C GLN A 165 -5.83 4.60 -0.37
N HIS A 166 -5.44 3.54 -1.09
CA HIS A 166 -6.32 2.49 -1.57
C HIS A 166 -6.26 1.30 -0.59
N PRO A 167 -7.37 0.93 0.03
CA PRO A 167 -7.42 -0.06 1.10
C PRO A 167 -6.90 -1.44 0.74
N GLY A 168 -7.13 -1.88 -0.52
CA GLY A 168 -6.68 -3.18 -1.02
C GLY A 168 -5.16 -3.32 -1.17
N GLU A 169 -4.43 -2.20 -1.25
CA GLU A 169 -2.97 -2.16 -1.42
C GLU A 169 -2.25 -2.39 -0.08
N THR A 170 -2.45 -3.56 0.52
CA THR A 170 -1.93 -3.85 1.87
C THR A 170 -0.42 -3.95 1.93
N MET A 171 0.27 -4.22 0.81
CA MET A 171 1.73 -4.19 0.69
C MET A 171 2.32 -2.84 1.10
N ALA A 172 1.57 -1.75 0.91
CA ALA A 172 2.00 -0.40 1.29
C ALA A 172 2.23 -0.28 2.80
N GLU A 173 1.35 -0.85 3.61
CA GLU A 173 1.48 -0.80 5.06
C GLU A 173 2.54 -1.80 5.57
N TRP A 174 2.70 -2.96 4.91
CA TRP A 174 3.82 -3.88 5.16
C TRP A 174 5.17 -3.21 4.88
N MET A 175 5.29 -2.45 3.80
CA MET A 175 6.50 -1.69 3.48
C MET A 175 6.80 -0.65 4.57
N VAL A 176 5.79 0.09 5.02
CA VAL A 176 5.96 1.07 6.11
C VAL A 176 6.39 0.40 7.41
N GLU A 177 5.87 -0.80 7.72
CA GLU A 177 6.33 -1.56 8.90
C GLU A 177 7.85 -1.81 8.83
N GLY A 178 8.37 -2.30 7.69
CA GLY A 178 9.82 -2.52 7.52
C GLY A 178 10.65 -1.25 7.60
N LEU A 179 10.19 -0.15 6.97
CA LEU A 179 10.82 1.16 7.07
C LEU A 179 10.90 1.62 8.54
N LEU A 180 9.83 1.47 9.31
CA LEU A 180 9.77 1.85 10.72
C LEU A 180 10.67 0.97 11.58
N GLU A 181 10.73 -0.34 11.33
CA GLU A 181 11.60 -1.27 12.06
C GLU A 181 13.06 -0.83 12.00
N ARG A 182 13.54 -0.41 10.83
CA ARG A 182 14.91 0.10 10.68
C ARG A 182 15.08 1.53 11.19
N LEU A 183 14.15 2.43 10.87
CA LEU A 183 14.25 3.83 11.25
C LEU A 183 14.25 4.04 12.77
N LEU A 184 13.58 3.15 13.52
CA LEU A 184 13.48 3.17 14.97
C LEU A 184 14.50 2.28 15.68
N ASP A 185 15.37 1.58 14.94
CA ASP A 185 16.49 0.85 15.53
C ASP A 185 17.60 1.83 15.93
N GLU A 186 17.75 2.06 17.23
CA GLU A 186 18.76 2.94 17.79
C GLU A 186 20.21 2.47 17.53
N ASN A 187 20.40 1.20 17.14
CA ASN A 187 21.69 0.64 16.77
C ASN A 187 22.02 0.80 15.28
N ASP A 188 21.02 1.05 14.41
CA ASP A 188 21.26 1.30 12.99
C ASP A 188 21.93 2.66 12.76
N GLY A 189 23.13 2.65 12.13
CA GLY A 189 23.89 3.84 11.87
C GLY A 189 23.26 4.78 10.85
N LEU A 190 22.50 4.22 9.87
CA LEU A 190 21.80 5.00 8.86
C LEU A 190 20.60 5.73 9.47
N ALA A 191 19.80 5.05 10.28
CA ALA A 191 18.68 5.64 11.00
C ALA A 191 19.12 6.82 11.86
N ARG A 192 20.17 6.63 12.67
CA ARG A 192 20.75 7.71 13.49
C ARG A 192 21.24 8.90 12.68
N LEU A 193 21.82 8.67 11.50
CA LEU A 193 22.23 9.75 10.60
C LEU A 193 21.04 10.50 10.03
N LEU A 194 20.01 9.79 9.60
CA LEU A 194 18.77 10.38 9.07
C LEU A 194 18.06 11.21 10.13
N LEU A 195 17.88 10.70 11.35
CA LEU A 195 17.20 11.42 12.44
C LEU A 195 17.97 12.67 12.93
N LYS A 196 19.27 12.77 12.66
CA LYS A 196 20.02 14.02 12.85
C LYS A 196 19.70 15.09 11.79
N LYS A 197 19.27 14.68 10.58
CA LYS A 197 19.11 15.55 9.41
C LYS A 197 17.65 15.82 9.06
N ALA A 198 16.74 14.96 9.50
CA ALA A 198 15.33 15.00 9.12
C ALA A 198 14.40 14.67 10.30
N VAL A 199 13.16 15.03 10.09
CA VAL A 199 11.99 14.53 10.83
C VAL A 199 11.12 13.80 9.85
N PHE A 200 10.67 12.61 10.23
CA PHE A 200 9.76 11.82 9.41
C PHE A 200 8.34 11.97 9.94
N TYR A 201 7.41 12.22 9.03
CA TYR A 201 5.98 12.25 9.27
C TYR A 201 5.37 11.12 8.47
N VAL A 202 4.93 10.05 9.16
CA VAL A 202 4.49 8.81 8.53
C VAL A 202 3.02 8.57 8.84
N VAL A 203 2.19 8.45 7.83
CA VAL A 203 0.79 8.01 7.94
C VAL A 203 0.70 6.59 7.38
N PRO A 204 0.78 5.55 8.24
CA PRO A 204 0.88 4.16 7.77
C PRO A 204 -0.37 3.68 7.03
N ASN A 205 -1.53 4.22 7.38
CA ASN A 205 -2.80 3.89 6.75
C ASN A 205 -3.63 5.17 6.52
N MET A 206 -3.71 5.58 5.26
CA MET A 206 -4.51 6.73 4.85
C MET A 206 -6.00 6.44 4.80
N ASN A 207 -6.42 5.16 4.78
CA ASN A 207 -7.80 4.77 4.56
C ASN A 207 -8.25 3.64 5.50
N PRO A 208 -8.26 3.88 6.82
CA PRO A 208 -8.59 2.84 7.79
C PRO A 208 -10.04 2.36 7.67
N ASP A 209 -10.98 3.21 7.26
CA ASP A 209 -12.38 2.82 7.07
C ASP A 209 -12.54 1.83 5.91
N GLY A 210 -11.98 2.16 4.75
CA GLY A 210 -11.99 1.27 3.60
C GLY A 210 -11.26 -0.04 3.89
N ALA A 211 -10.16 0.00 4.64
CA ALA A 211 -9.40 -1.18 5.04
C ALA A 211 -10.27 -2.15 5.87
N VAL A 212 -10.95 -1.66 6.91
CA VAL A 212 -11.85 -2.48 7.76
C VAL A 212 -13.03 -3.02 6.96
N ARG A 213 -13.56 -2.23 6.01
CA ARG A 213 -14.70 -2.61 5.17
C ARG A 213 -14.36 -3.64 4.07
N GLY A 214 -13.07 -3.91 3.84
CA GLY A 214 -12.62 -4.79 2.76
C GLY A 214 -12.82 -4.17 1.37
N HIS A 215 -12.63 -2.87 1.26
CA HIS A 215 -12.65 -2.15 -0.01
C HIS A 215 -11.37 -2.38 -0.80
N LEU A 216 -11.47 -2.28 -2.13
CA LEU A 216 -10.31 -2.23 -3.00
C LEU A 216 -9.66 -0.83 -2.96
N ARG A 217 -10.47 0.23 -3.19
CA ARG A 217 -9.93 1.53 -3.62
C ARG A 217 -10.47 2.74 -2.86
N THR A 218 -11.69 2.69 -2.40
CA THR A 218 -12.38 3.89 -1.91
C THR A 218 -12.50 3.94 -0.38
N ASN A 219 -12.72 5.15 0.17
CA ASN A 219 -13.03 5.33 1.58
C ASN A 219 -14.49 4.93 1.91
N ALA A 220 -14.95 5.15 3.12
CA ALA A 220 -16.30 4.80 3.57
C ALA A 220 -17.44 5.46 2.75
N ARG A 221 -17.15 6.55 2.04
CA ARG A 221 -18.11 7.27 1.18
C ARG A 221 -17.99 6.92 -0.32
N GLY A 222 -17.16 5.97 -0.70
CA GLY A 222 -16.93 5.61 -2.08
C GLY A 222 -16.01 6.58 -2.84
N VAL A 223 -15.24 7.38 -2.12
CA VAL A 223 -14.32 8.37 -2.70
C VAL A 223 -12.92 7.79 -2.82
N ASN A 224 -12.31 7.96 -4.00
CA ASN A 224 -10.91 7.63 -4.23
C ASN A 224 -10.02 8.74 -3.66
N LEU A 225 -9.34 8.48 -2.55
CA LEU A 225 -8.52 9.48 -1.84
C LEU A 225 -7.42 10.05 -2.73
N ASN A 226 -6.81 9.24 -3.61
CA ASN A 226 -5.78 9.70 -4.55
C ASN A 226 -6.36 10.45 -5.77
N ARG A 227 -7.55 11.06 -5.62
CA ARG A 227 -8.17 12.02 -6.55
C ARG A 227 -8.67 13.28 -5.83
N GLU A 228 -8.42 13.39 -4.53
CA GLU A 228 -8.93 14.45 -3.66
C GLU A 228 -7.88 15.52 -3.31
N TRP A 229 -6.64 15.41 -3.77
CA TRP A 229 -5.53 16.24 -3.30
C TRP A 229 -5.57 17.71 -3.73
N VAL A 230 -6.41 18.07 -4.70
CA VAL A 230 -6.63 19.51 -5.06
C VAL A 230 -7.50 20.18 -4.00
N GLN A 231 -8.66 19.61 -3.69
CA GLN A 231 -9.67 20.25 -2.84
C GLN A 231 -10.35 19.21 -1.93
N PRO A 232 -9.63 18.62 -0.97
CA PRO A 232 -10.21 17.69 -0.02
C PRO A 232 -11.18 18.40 0.93
N SER A 233 -12.13 17.65 1.50
CA SER A 233 -13.08 18.16 2.48
C SER A 233 -13.32 17.18 3.62
N MET A 234 -13.70 17.69 4.79
CA MET A 234 -14.10 16.85 5.93
C MET A 234 -15.34 16.00 5.64
N GLU A 235 -16.14 16.38 4.64
CA GLU A 235 -17.35 15.64 4.27
C GLU A 235 -17.05 14.42 3.37
N ASN A 236 -16.10 14.53 2.43
CA ASN A 236 -15.86 13.51 1.40
C ASN A 236 -14.55 12.76 1.60
N SER A 237 -13.51 13.45 2.06
CA SER A 237 -12.13 12.94 2.17
C SER A 237 -11.41 13.54 3.40
N PRO A 238 -11.97 13.33 4.63
CA PRO A 238 -11.37 13.87 5.85
C PRO A 238 -9.92 13.42 6.01
N GLU A 239 -9.60 12.22 5.54
CA GLU A 239 -8.27 11.62 5.59
C GLU A 239 -7.23 12.52 4.87
N VAL A 240 -7.51 12.90 3.64
CA VAL A 240 -6.64 13.80 2.84
C VAL A 240 -6.66 15.22 3.40
N TYR A 241 -7.83 15.71 3.83
CA TYR A 241 -7.97 17.04 4.39
C TYR A 241 -7.07 17.24 5.61
N LEU A 242 -7.13 16.32 6.57
CA LEU A 242 -6.36 16.37 7.82
C LEU A 242 -4.86 16.27 7.56
N VAL A 243 -4.43 15.34 6.69
CA VAL A 243 -3.02 15.19 6.34
C VAL A 243 -2.47 16.43 5.64
N LYS A 244 -3.22 17.02 4.69
CA LYS A 244 -2.80 18.27 4.03
C LYS A 244 -2.69 19.46 4.99
N GLN A 245 -3.57 19.54 5.99
CA GLN A 245 -3.46 20.60 7.02
C GLN A 245 -2.15 20.46 7.81
N GLU A 246 -1.78 19.24 8.19
CA GLU A 246 -0.54 18.99 8.92
C GLU A 246 0.70 19.25 8.05
N MET A 247 0.68 18.84 6.77
CA MET A 247 1.73 19.19 5.81
C MET A 247 1.95 20.69 5.67
N GLN A 248 0.88 21.50 5.73
CA GLN A 248 1.00 22.96 5.68
C GLN A 248 1.70 23.54 6.92
N GLN A 249 1.57 22.90 8.07
CA GLN A 249 2.21 23.34 9.31
C GLN A 249 3.67 22.92 9.40
N THR A 250 3.98 21.70 8.95
CA THR A 250 5.30 21.08 9.10
C THR A 250 6.23 21.33 7.91
N GLY A 251 5.66 21.71 6.75
CA GLY A 251 6.37 21.74 5.47
C GLY A 251 6.62 20.33 4.92
N VAL A 252 7.07 20.27 3.66
CA VAL A 252 7.42 19.01 2.97
C VAL A 252 8.67 19.26 2.12
N ASP A 253 9.75 18.57 2.41
CA ASP A 253 10.99 18.60 1.61
C ASP A 253 11.13 17.36 0.71
N LEU A 254 10.56 16.22 1.15
CA LEU A 254 10.43 14.98 0.39
C LEU A 254 9.09 14.33 0.72
N PHE A 255 8.40 13.83 -0.30
CA PHE A 255 7.13 13.12 -0.16
C PHE A 255 7.17 11.76 -0.86
N LEU A 256 6.78 10.72 -0.15
CA LEU A 256 6.60 9.37 -0.69
C LEU A 256 5.17 8.91 -0.42
N ASP A 257 4.48 8.50 -1.48
CA ASP A 257 3.14 7.92 -1.43
C ASP A 257 3.23 6.46 -1.84
N ILE A 258 2.93 5.55 -0.92
CA ILE A 258 3.19 4.13 -1.06
C ILE A 258 1.92 3.40 -1.48
N HIS A 259 2.01 2.71 -2.62
CA HIS A 259 0.91 2.06 -3.32
C HIS A 259 1.23 0.63 -3.75
N GLY A 260 0.27 0.01 -4.43
CA GLY A 260 0.41 -1.26 -5.13
C GLY A 260 -0.32 -1.24 -6.47
N ASP A 261 0.30 -1.84 -7.52
CA ASP A 261 -0.24 -1.93 -8.87
C ASP A 261 -0.72 -3.35 -9.18
N GLU A 262 -1.96 -3.47 -9.64
CA GLU A 262 -2.59 -4.75 -9.94
C GLU A 262 -2.05 -5.40 -11.22
N ALA A 263 -1.62 -4.60 -12.19
CA ALA A 263 -1.28 -5.06 -13.53
C ALA A 263 0.23 -5.25 -13.73
N LEU A 264 1.04 -4.29 -13.30
CA LEU A 264 2.48 -4.29 -13.53
C LEU A 264 3.23 -5.18 -12.52
N PRO A 265 3.99 -6.20 -12.99
CA PRO A 265 4.70 -7.11 -12.09
C PRO A 265 6.09 -6.56 -11.71
N TYR A 266 6.18 -5.32 -11.26
CA TYR A 266 7.42 -4.61 -10.97
C TYR A 266 7.28 -3.71 -9.76
N ASN A 267 8.41 -3.45 -9.07
CA ASN A 267 8.52 -2.33 -8.16
C ASN A 267 9.11 -1.13 -8.88
N PHE A 268 8.42 0.01 -8.86
CA PHE A 268 8.86 1.23 -9.53
C PHE A 268 8.38 2.49 -8.82
N VAL A 269 8.95 3.62 -9.18
CA VAL A 269 8.49 4.94 -8.75
C VAL A 269 8.01 5.78 -9.92
N ALA A 270 6.90 6.48 -9.73
CA ALA A 270 6.42 7.53 -10.62
C ALA A 270 6.69 8.91 -9.99
N GLY A 271 7.39 9.77 -10.69
CA GLY A 271 7.74 11.13 -10.24
C GLY A 271 6.72 12.18 -10.64
N CYS A 272 7.13 13.43 -10.56
CA CYS A 272 6.30 14.60 -10.90
C CYS A 272 6.83 15.36 -12.13
N GLU A 273 7.40 14.67 -13.10
CA GLU A 273 8.01 15.29 -14.29
C GLU A 273 7.01 16.13 -15.09
N GLY A 274 5.71 15.80 -15.03
CA GLY A 274 4.63 16.56 -15.63
C GLY A 274 4.22 17.83 -14.89
N ASN A 275 4.75 18.10 -13.69
CA ASN A 275 4.36 19.28 -12.91
C ASN A 275 4.83 20.59 -13.56
N PRO A 276 4.02 21.67 -13.48
CA PRO A 276 4.39 22.97 -14.09
C PRO A 276 5.67 23.58 -13.53
N ASN A 277 6.03 23.28 -12.28
CA ASN A 277 7.24 23.78 -11.62
C ASN A 277 8.40 22.79 -11.64
N TYR A 278 8.27 21.66 -12.35
CA TYR A 278 9.38 20.70 -12.46
C TYR A 278 10.60 21.36 -13.12
N ASN A 279 11.77 21.13 -12.55
CA ASN A 279 12.99 21.82 -12.93
C ASN A 279 14.24 20.94 -12.77
N GLY A 280 15.40 21.46 -13.19
CA GLY A 280 16.66 20.71 -13.16
C GLY A 280 17.12 20.28 -11.76
N ARG A 281 16.74 21.00 -10.69
CA ARG A 281 17.01 20.59 -9.29
C ARG A 281 16.22 19.34 -8.93
N LEU A 282 14.92 19.32 -9.23
CA LEU A 282 14.07 18.15 -9.00
C LEU A 282 14.54 16.96 -9.83
N ALA A 283 14.87 17.16 -11.10
CA ALA A 283 15.40 16.09 -11.96
C ALA A 283 16.72 15.49 -11.42
N GLN A 284 17.60 16.31 -10.84
CA GLN A 284 18.82 15.82 -10.22
C GLN A 284 18.54 15.00 -8.96
N LEU A 285 17.65 15.50 -8.08
CA LEU A 285 17.24 14.78 -6.86
C LEU A 285 16.57 13.44 -7.21
N GLU A 286 15.70 13.42 -8.22
CA GLU A 286 15.10 12.19 -8.74
C GLU A 286 16.15 11.18 -9.20
N GLY A 287 17.09 11.62 -10.02
CA GLY A 287 18.16 10.75 -10.51
C GLY A 287 19.03 10.21 -9.39
N ASP A 288 19.34 11.02 -8.36
CA ASP A 288 20.15 10.60 -7.21
C ASP A 288 19.38 9.59 -6.35
N PHE A 289 18.10 9.81 -6.11
CA PHE A 289 17.23 8.92 -5.37
C PHE A 289 17.10 7.55 -6.06
N LYS A 290 16.72 7.54 -7.37
CA LYS A 290 16.57 6.30 -8.16
C LYS A 290 17.85 5.49 -8.20
N ARG A 291 19.00 6.14 -8.47
CA ARG A 291 20.31 5.47 -8.49
C ARG A 291 20.66 4.83 -7.14
N ALA A 292 20.35 5.49 -6.04
CA ALA A 292 20.61 4.94 -4.72
C ALA A 292 19.70 3.75 -4.41
N LEU A 293 18.43 3.81 -4.81
CA LEU A 293 17.48 2.71 -4.61
C LEU A 293 17.82 1.49 -5.47
N LEU A 294 18.23 1.69 -6.74
CA LEU A 294 18.74 0.63 -7.63
C LEU A 294 19.95 -0.12 -7.05
N VAL A 295 20.79 0.58 -6.28
CA VAL A 295 21.96 -0.03 -5.61
C VAL A 295 21.56 -0.74 -4.32
N ALA A 296 20.58 -0.20 -3.60
CA ALA A 296 20.14 -0.72 -2.31
C ALA A 296 19.26 -1.96 -2.44
N SER A 297 18.35 -1.96 -3.43
CA SER A 297 17.34 -3.00 -3.58
C SER A 297 17.45 -3.73 -4.92
N PRO A 298 17.72 -5.03 -4.94
CA PRO A 298 17.67 -5.83 -6.17
C PRO A 298 16.23 -6.02 -6.69
N GLU A 299 15.25 -5.70 -5.89
CA GLU A 299 13.83 -5.81 -6.23
C GLU A 299 13.31 -4.58 -7.00
N PHE A 300 14.04 -3.47 -6.95
CA PHE A 300 13.65 -2.20 -7.59
C PHE A 300 14.26 -2.08 -8.99
N GLN A 301 13.49 -1.51 -9.92
CA GLN A 301 13.93 -1.19 -11.28
C GLN A 301 13.36 0.18 -11.74
N ASP A 302 13.91 0.78 -12.79
CA ASP A 302 13.47 2.07 -13.36
C ASP A 302 13.25 2.03 -14.88
N THR A 303 13.09 0.80 -15.43
CA THR A 303 12.87 0.57 -16.87
C THR A 303 11.38 0.49 -17.20
N HIS A 304 10.59 -0.11 -16.31
CA HIS A 304 9.14 -0.32 -16.44
C HIS A 304 8.40 0.51 -15.41
N GLY A 305 7.22 1.00 -15.75
CA GLY A 305 6.38 1.82 -14.88
C GLY A 305 5.36 2.59 -15.71
N TYR A 306 4.78 3.62 -15.11
CA TYR A 306 3.85 4.49 -15.82
C TYR A 306 4.58 5.41 -16.81
N ASP A 307 3.89 5.72 -17.91
CA ASP A 307 4.36 6.75 -18.84
C ASP A 307 4.48 8.10 -18.12
N LYS A 308 5.51 8.86 -18.50
CA LYS A 308 5.72 10.20 -17.93
C LYS A 308 4.76 11.19 -18.55
N ASP A 309 4.12 12.01 -17.72
CA ASP A 309 3.32 13.13 -18.18
C ASP A 309 4.20 14.18 -18.91
N GLU A 310 3.64 14.77 -19.98
CA GLU A 310 4.27 15.95 -20.60
C GLU A 310 4.28 17.13 -19.62
N SER A 311 5.27 18.02 -19.78
CA SER A 311 5.42 19.19 -18.91
C SER A 311 4.14 20.04 -18.85
N GLY A 312 3.65 20.28 -17.66
CA GLY A 312 2.41 21.01 -17.38
C GLY A 312 1.13 20.19 -17.52
N GLN A 313 1.21 18.89 -17.80
CA GLN A 313 0.04 18.01 -17.98
C GLN A 313 -0.23 17.06 -16.80
N ALA A 314 0.54 17.16 -15.74
CA ALA A 314 0.35 16.31 -14.55
C ALA A 314 -1.07 16.38 -13.99
N ASN A 315 -1.62 15.24 -13.63
CA ASN A 315 -2.91 15.18 -12.95
C ASN A 315 -2.77 15.65 -11.49
N MET A 316 -3.11 16.90 -11.23
CA MET A 316 -2.97 17.53 -9.92
C MET A 316 -3.91 16.97 -8.83
N THR A 317 -4.86 16.10 -9.19
CA THR A 317 -5.71 15.43 -8.20
C THR A 317 -4.97 14.28 -7.46
N VAL A 318 -3.85 13.83 -8.02
CA VAL A 318 -2.98 12.78 -7.45
C VAL A 318 -2.06 13.38 -6.39
N ALA A 319 -1.86 12.66 -5.29
CA ALA A 319 -1.08 13.09 -4.13
C ALA A 319 0.31 13.60 -4.51
N THR A 320 1.08 12.79 -5.20
CA THR A 320 2.47 13.06 -5.58
C THR A 320 2.59 14.35 -6.38
N ASN A 321 1.74 14.55 -7.40
CA ASN A 321 1.74 15.75 -8.20
C ASN A 321 1.32 16.99 -7.40
N ALA A 322 0.24 16.87 -6.62
CA ALA A 322 -0.26 17.99 -5.80
C ALA A 322 0.76 18.46 -4.76
N VAL A 323 1.34 17.52 -4.01
CA VAL A 323 2.32 17.81 -2.95
C VAL A 323 3.63 18.32 -3.56
N GLY A 324 4.15 17.62 -4.58
CA GLY A 324 5.36 18.03 -5.29
C GLY A 324 5.27 19.43 -5.87
N HIS A 325 4.09 19.81 -6.41
CA HIS A 325 3.85 21.15 -6.91
C HIS A 325 3.71 22.18 -5.79
N GLN A 326 2.90 21.89 -4.76
CA GLN A 326 2.60 22.83 -3.68
C GLN A 326 3.84 23.21 -2.88
N PHE A 327 4.72 22.25 -2.61
CA PHE A 327 5.89 22.43 -1.75
C PHE A 327 7.21 22.57 -2.54
N ASP A 328 7.19 22.45 -3.86
CA ASP A 328 8.38 22.43 -4.73
C ASP A 328 9.42 21.42 -4.22
N CYS A 329 8.97 20.22 -3.85
CA CYS A 329 9.75 19.17 -3.24
C CYS A 329 9.90 17.95 -4.15
N LEU A 330 10.88 17.09 -3.84
CA LEU A 330 10.96 15.75 -4.44
C LEU A 330 9.76 14.93 -3.97
N ALA A 331 8.98 14.39 -4.90
CA ALA A 331 7.81 13.60 -4.58
C ALA A 331 7.68 12.39 -5.52
N TYR A 332 7.32 11.23 -4.94
CA TYR A 332 7.17 9.98 -5.65
C TYR A 332 5.93 9.21 -5.20
N THR A 333 5.26 8.57 -6.15
CA THR A 333 4.45 7.38 -5.90
C THR A 333 5.36 6.16 -6.06
N LEU A 334 5.44 5.31 -5.05
CA LEU A 334 6.05 3.99 -5.13
C LEU A 334 4.95 2.96 -5.36
N GLU A 335 5.12 2.12 -6.37
CA GLU A 335 4.22 1.02 -6.69
C GLU A 335 4.90 -0.33 -6.46
N MET A 336 4.18 -1.25 -5.86
CA MET A 336 4.59 -2.64 -5.64
C MET A 336 3.58 -3.59 -6.29
N PRO A 337 3.99 -4.75 -6.85
CA PRO A 337 3.07 -5.62 -7.56
C PRO A 337 2.13 -6.38 -6.59
N PHE A 338 0.88 -6.59 -7.00
CA PHE A 338 0.01 -7.61 -6.37
C PHE A 338 0.39 -9.04 -6.77
N LYS A 339 1.04 -9.18 -7.92
CA LYS A 339 1.48 -10.46 -8.48
C LYS A 339 2.82 -10.87 -7.86
N ASP A 340 3.79 -11.14 -8.70
CA ASP A 340 5.18 -11.35 -8.34
C ASP A 340 6.05 -10.31 -9.02
N ASN A 341 7.27 -10.11 -8.54
CA ASN A 341 8.28 -9.39 -9.29
C ASN A 341 8.83 -10.31 -10.38
N ILE A 342 8.53 -9.98 -11.65
CA ILE A 342 8.89 -10.85 -12.77
C ILE A 342 10.41 -10.99 -12.97
N GLU A 343 11.21 -10.05 -12.48
CA GLU A 343 12.67 -10.10 -12.58
C GLU A 343 13.31 -10.99 -11.52
N LEU A 344 12.65 -11.14 -10.36
CA LEU A 344 13.08 -12.00 -9.25
C LEU A 344 11.88 -12.81 -8.72
N PRO A 345 11.36 -13.77 -9.50
CA PRO A 345 10.15 -14.48 -9.12
C PRO A 345 10.36 -15.41 -7.92
N ASP A 346 9.34 -15.47 -7.05
CA ASP A 346 9.23 -16.43 -5.96
C ASP A 346 7.95 -17.25 -6.16
N PRO A 347 8.05 -18.53 -6.58
CA PRO A 347 6.89 -19.35 -6.89
C PRO A 347 6.02 -19.67 -5.67
N ASP A 348 6.58 -19.66 -4.47
CA ASP A 348 5.91 -20.06 -3.24
C ASP A 348 5.18 -18.88 -2.55
N TYR A 349 5.76 -17.67 -2.63
CA TYR A 349 5.24 -16.51 -1.91
C TYR A 349 4.88 -15.31 -2.82
N GLY A 350 5.47 -15.21 -4.02
CA GLY A 350 5.31 -14.06 -4.90
C GLY A 350 5.88 -12.77 -4.29
N TRP A 351 5.30 -11.62 -4.63
CA TRP A 351 5.53 -10.42 -3.85
C TRP A 351 4.86 -10.61 -2.48
N SER A 352 5.57 -10.38 -1.40
CA SER A 352 5.15 -10.83 -0.08
C SER A 352 5.35 -9.75 0.99
N PRO A 353 4.76 -9.91 2.18
CA PRO A 353 5.03 -9.03 3.33
C PRO A 353 6.51 -8.85 3.63
N ALA A 354 7.29 -9.94 3.61
CA ALA A 354 8.72 -9.88 3.89
C ALA A 354 9.48 -9.05 2.85
N ARG A 355 9.16 -9.22 1.56
CA ARG A 355 9.76 -8.43 0.47
C ARG A 355 9.33 -6.97 0.50
N SER A 356 8.06 -6.68 0.83
CA SER A 356 7.58 -5.32 1.04
C SER A 356 8.33 -4.63 2.18
N LYS A 357 8.52 -5.31 3.32
CA LYS A 357 9.29 -4.80 4.47
C LYS A 357 10.75 -4.52 4.09
N GLN A 358 11.39 -5.41 3.33
CA GLN A 358 12.76 -5.22 2.87
C GLN A 358 12.89 -3.99 1.95
N LEU A 359 11.93 -3.77 1.05
CA LEU A 359 11.92 -2.57 0.21
C LEU A 359 11.77 -1.29 1.05
N GLY A 360 11.00 -1.35 2.14
CA GLY A 360 10.88 -0.25 3.12
C GLY A 360 12.20 0.06 3.83
N ASP A 361 12.94 -0.98 4.20
CA ASP A 361 14.28 -0.88 4.76
C ASP A 361 15.27 -0.23 3.76
N ASP A 362 15.25 -0.69 2.51
CA ASP A 362 16.11 -0.20 1.42
C ASP A 362 15.80 1.26 1.06
N MET A 363 14.54 1.70 1.19
CA MET A 363 14.11 3.07 0.92
C MET A 363 14.87 4.11 1.75
N LEU A 364 15.26 3.79 2.98
CA LEU A 364 16.05 4.70 3.81
C LEU A 364 17.41 5.01 3.21
N VAL A 365 17.99 4.11 2.41
CA VAL A 365 19.26 4.35 1.69
C VAL A 365 19.06 5.40 0.60
N ALA A 366 17.96 5.33 -0.14
CA ALA A 366 17.62 6.33 -1.17
C ALA A 366 17.35 7.71 -0.55
N ILE A 367 16.60 7.76 0.56
CA ILE A 367 16.36 9.00 1.32
C ILE A 367 17.69 9.59 1.79
N ARG A 368 18.61 8.75 2.29
CA ARG A 368 19.94 9.20 2.75
C ARG A 368 20.76 9.84 1.63
N ALA A 369 20.64 9.36 0.42
CA ALA A 369 21.38 9.88 -0.73
C ALA A 369 20.98 11.31 -1.09
N VAL A 370 19.72 11.72 -0.83
CA VAL A 370 19.20 13.03 -1.22
C VAL A 370 19.01 14.02 -0.08
N VAL A 371 18.92 13.55 1.17
CA VAL A 371 18.52 14.38 2.33
C VAL A 371 19.34 15.66 2.50
N ASP A 372 20.62 15.64 2.18
CA ASP A 372 21.50 16.82 2.29
C ASP A 372 21.25 17.87 1.19
N ASN A 373 20.60 17.48 0.09
CA ASN A 373 20.32 18.34 -1.08
C ASN A 373 18.85 18.78 -1.15
N LEU A 374 18.00 18.30 -0.23
CA LEU A 374 16.63 18.78 -0.08
C LEU A 374 16.63 20.26 0.36
N ARG A 375 15.50 20.96 0.14
CA ARG A 375 15.35 22.37 0.54
C ARG A 375 15.35 22.56 2.04
#